data_805fe757c09ce906a2f98e6b8d58cfa2
#
_entry.id   805fe757c09ce906a2f98e6b8d58cfa2
#
_cell.length_a   1.000
_cell.length_b   1.000
_cell.length_c   1.000
_cell.angle_alpha   90.00
_cell.angle_beta   90.00
_cell.angle_gamma   90.00
#
_symmetry.space_group_name_H-M   'P 1'
#
loop_
_entity.id
_entity.type
_entity.pdbx_description
1 polymer ?
#
loop_
_entity_poly.entity_id
_entity_poly.type
_entity_poly.pdbx_seq_one_letter_code
_entity_poly.pdbx_strand_id
1 'polypeptide(L)'
;MLLIPAIDLRNGLCVRLLQGESDKETVYSNDPAAMAVTFEEAGAKRLHLVDLDGAFQGEGANISSIRSILKNVSIPVQIGGGLRTEEDIDIMLALGVSAVIVGTMAVKHSDVLEKLLKKYTGEQIILGIDSRNRKVSIEGWKESTEIQDVKFALRWKNSGIKRVVFTDISRDGMLSGPNLAALREMAEHTGLKIVASGGISSIDDLEQLKNS
;
A
#
# COMPACT_ATOMS: atom_id res chain seq x y z
N MET A 1 18.39 -0.27 0.32
CA MET A 1 16.97 0.20 0.39
C MET A 1 16.45 0.33 -1.03
N LEU A 2 15.14 0.06 -1.26
CA LEU A 2 14.45 0.24 -2.54
C LEU A 2 13.46 1.39 -2.39
N LEU A 3 13.52 2.40 -3.27
CA LEU A 3 12.49 3.42 -3.39
C LEU A 3 11.36 2.91 -4.28
N ILE A 4 10.13 3.06 -3.82
CA ILE A 4 8.92 2.63 -4.52
C ILE A 4 8.02 3.86 -4.66
N PRO A 5 8.04 4.57 -5.80
CA PRO A 5 7.11 5.67 -6.03
C PRO A 5 5.67 5.19 -5.96
N ALA A 6 4.78 6.03 -5.40
CA ALA A 6 3.37 5.75 -5.29
C ALA A 6 2.55 6.65 -6.21
N ILE A 7 1.50 6.09 -6.80
CA ILE A 7 0.48 6.80 -7.59
C ILE A 7 -0.87 6.48 -6.97
N ASP A 8 -1.50 7.50 -6.41
CA ASP A 8 -2.88 7.41 -5.93
C ASP A 8 -3.82 7.69 -7.11
N LEU A 9 -4.75 6.75 -7.37
CA LEU A 9 -5.72 6.82 -8.46
C LEU A 9 -7.09 7.16 -7.91
N ARG A 10 -7.73 8.21 -8.48
CA ARG A 10 -9.10 8.58 -8.20
C ARG A 10 -9.76 9.14 -9.44
N ASN A 11 -10.92 8.60 -9.80
CA ASN A 11 -11.66 8.97 -11.02
C ASN A 11 -10.79 8.96 -12.29
N GLY A 12 -9.83 8.04 -12.38
CA GLY A 12 -8.89 7.92 -13.48
C GLY A 12 -7.73 8.92 -13.48
N LEU A 13 -7.59 9.74 -12.44
CA LEU A 13 -6.55 10.76 -12.28
C LEU A 13 -5.49 10.33 -11.27
N CYS A 14 -4.29 10.91 -11.39
CA CYS A 14 -3.26 10.85 -10.37
C CYS A 14 -3.51 11.97 -9.35
N VAL A 15 -3.76 11.59 -8.10
CA VAL A 15 -4.11 12.55 -7.05
C VAL A 15 -3.24 12.37 -5.80
N ARG A 16 -3.35 13.31 -4.87
CA ARG A 16 -2.88 13.19 -3.50
C ARG A 16 -3.95 13.70 -2.56
N LEU A 17 -4.25 12.92 -1.52
CA LEU A 17 -5.11 13.35 -0.44
C LEU A 17 -4.26 13.80 0.76
N LEU A 18 -4.68 14.85 1.46
CA LEU A 18 -4.07 15.23 2.73
C LEU A 18 -4.70 14.37 3.85
N GLN A 19 -3.89 13.54 4.50
CA GLN A 19 -4.32 12.61 5.57
C GLN A 19 -5.53 11.72 5.19
N GLY A 20 -5.67 11.39 3.90
CA GLY A 20 -6.78 10.59 3.40
C GLY A 20 -8.13 11.32 3.32
N GLU A 21 -8.17 12.65 3.58
CA GLU A 21 -9.39 13.45 3.49
C GLU A 21 -9.79 13.68 2.04
N SER A 22 -10.97 13.18 1.66
CA SER A 22 -11.45 13.17 0.27
C SER A 22 -11.80 14.55 -0.30
N ASP A 23 -11.97 15.56 0.55
CA ASP A 23 -12.24 16.96 0.21
C ASP A 23 -10.95 17.80 0.09
N LYS A 24 -9.81 17.24 0.45
CA LYS A 24 -8.48 17.87 0.33
C LYS A 24 -7.64 17.18 -0.73
N GLU A 25 -8.15 17.14 -1.95
CA GLU A 25 -7.51 16.51 -3.10
C GLU A 25 -6.67 17.53 -3.88
N THR A 26 -5.47 17.08 -4.29
CA THR A 26 -4.64 17.75 -5.30
C THR A 26 -4.46 16.82 -6.49
N VAL A 27 -4.81 17.27 -7.69
CA VAL A 27 -4.59 16.53 -8.94
C VAL A 27 -3.19 16.85 -9.47
N TYR A 28 -2.39 15.82 -9.71
CA TYR A 28 -1.04 15.91 -10.24
C TYR A 28 -0.96 15.61 -11.74
N SER A 29 -1.80 14.71 -12.24
CA SER A 29 -1.84 14.35 -13.66
C SER A 29 -3.20 13.75 -14.03
N ASN A 30 -3.59 13.98 -15.27
CA ASN A 30 -4.73 13.33 -15.90
C ASN A 30 -4.35 12.09 -16.73
N ASP A 31 -3.06 11.75 -16.75
CA ASP A 31 -2.53 10.58 -17.45
C ASP A 31 -1.67 9.72 -16.47
N PRO A 32 -2.28 8.74 -15.80
CA PRO A 32 -1.58 7.85 -14.88
C PRO A 32 -0.50 7.00 -15.56
N ALA A 33 -0.68 6.64 -16.84
CA ALA A 33 0.31 5.85 -17.56
C ALA A 33 1.57 6.66 -17.86
N ALA A 34 1.43 7.91 -18.31
CA ALA A 34 2.57 8.81 -18.51
C ALA A 34 3.31 9.10 -17.19
N MET A 35 2.59 9.25 -16.07
CA MET A 35 3.21 9.41 -14.75
C MET A 35 4.02 8.16 -14.36
N ALA A 36 3.48 6.97 -14.59
CA ALA A 36 4.17 5.71 -14.31
C ALA A 36 5.45 5.55 -15.14
N VAL A 37 5.40 5.89 -16.43
CA VAL A 37 6.57 5.90 -17.33
C VAL A 37 7.63 6.88 -16.82
N THR A 38 7.24 8.09 -16.41
CA THR A 38 8.16 9.08 -15.83
C THR A 38 8.92 8.52 -14.63
N PHE A 39 8.24 7.79 -13.74
CA PHE A 39 8.92 7.15 -12.60
C PHE A 39 9.88 6.02 -13.03
N GLU A 40 9.50 5.21 -14.01
CA GLU A 40 10.35 4.15 -14.54
C GLU A 40 11.62 4.75 -15.20
N GLU A 41 11.47 5.77 -16.03
CA GLU A 41 12.58 6.51 -16.66
C GLU A 41 13.49 7.18 -15.64
N ALA A 42 12.93 7.67 -14.52
CA ALA A 42 13.70 8.19 -13.39
C ALA A 42 14.44 7.08 -12.60
N GLY A 43 14.29 5.81 -12.98
CA GLY A 43 15.05 4.69 -12.41
C GLY A 43 14.31 3.89 -11.34
N ALA A 44 13.01 4.10 -11.14
CA ALA A 44 12.20 3.26 -10.26
C ALA A 44 12.31 1.79 -10.67
N LYS A 45 12.34 0.89 -9.67
CA LYS A 45 12.41 -0.57 -9.90
C LYS A 45 11.11 -1.28 -9.52
N ARG A 46 10.15 -0.55 -9.02
CA ARG A 46 8.80 -0.99 -8.65
C ARG A 46 7.91 0.23 -8.53
N LEU A 47 6.62 0.06 -8.84
CA LEU A 47 5.59 1.07 -8.58
C LEU A 47 4.59 0.57 -7.54
N HIS A 48 4.05 1.50 -6.76
CA HIS A 48 2.94 1.28 -5.84
C HIS A 48 1.73 2.07 -6.34
N LEU A 49 0.61 1.39 -6.56
CA LEU A 49 -0.66 2.03 -6.90
C LEU A 49 -1.60 1.95 -5.71
N VAL A 50 -2.38 3.00 -5.51
CA VAL A 50 -3.49 3.01 -4.55
C VAL A 50 -4.77 3.35 -5.30
N ASP A 51 -5.71 2.40 -5.36
CA ASP A 51 -7.05 2.65 -5.90
C ASP A 51 -7.94 3.26 -4.81
N LEU A 52 -8.04 4.58 -4.79
CA LEU A 52 -8.81 5.32 -3.80
C LEU A 52 -10.33 5.13 -4.00
N ASP A 53 -10.78 5.01 -5.25
CA ASP A 53 -12.21 4.76 -5.52
C ASP A 53 -12.59 3.37 -5.02
N GLY A 54 -11.76 2.35 -5.28
CA GLY A 54 -11.90 1.03 -4.70
C GLY A 54 -11.90 1.05 -3.18
N ALA A 55 -11.02 1.83 -2.56
CA ALA A 55 -10.95 1.95 -1.10
C ALA A 55 -12.22 2.58 -0.51
N PHE A 56 -12.82 3.57 -1.18
CA PHE A 56 -13.99 4.30 -0.68
C PHE A 56 -15.31 3.70 -1.10
N GLN A 57 -15.43 3.20 -2.34
CA GLN A 57 -16.69 2.77 -2.98
C GLN A 57 -16.76 1.27 -3.22
N GLY A 58 -15.62 0.58 -3.30
CA GLY A 58 -15.56 -0.88 -3.48
C GLY A 58 -15.78 -1.36 -4.92
N GLU A 59 -15.75 -0.46 -5.89
CA GLU A 59 -15.88 -0.80 -7.32
C GLU A 59 -14.56 -0.53 -8.04
N GLY A 60 -14.24 -1.36 -9.04
CA GLY A 60 -13.00 -1.27 -9.83
C GLY A 60 -13.00 -0.09 -10.82
N ALA A 61 -13.27 1.12 -10.32
CA ALA A 61 -13.41 2.34 -11.11
C ALA A 61 -12.13 2.68 -11.90
N ASN A 62 -10.95 2.29 -11.40
CA ASN A 62 -9.66 2.61 -12.01
C ASN A 62 -9.04 1.45 -12.82
N ILE A 63 -9.78 0.36 -13.10
CA ILE A 63 -9.24 -0.80 -13.84
C ILE A 63 -8.66 -0.39 -15.20
N SER A 64 -9.28 0.54 -15.91
CA SER A 64 -8.77 1.06 -17.20
C SER A 64 -7.42 1.76 -17.05
N SER A 65 -7.26 2.59 -16.02
CA SER A 65 -6.00 3.29 -15.71
C SER A 65 -4.92 2.31 -15.27
N ILE A 66 -5.25 1.34 -14.40
CA ILE A 66 -4.34 0.26 -13.97
C ILE A 66 -3.85 -0.53 -15.18
N ARG A 67 -4.76 -0.94 -16.07
CA ARG A 67 -4.42 -1.66 -17.30
C ARG A 67 -3.52 -0.82 -18.23
N SER A 68 -3.78 0.48 -18.33
CA SER A 68 -2.94 1.39 -19.12
C SER A 68 -1.54 1.51 -18.53
N ILE A 69 -1.40 1.65 -17.21
CA ILE A 69 -0.11 1.65 -16.53
C ILE A 69 0.66 0.36 -16.83
N LEU A 70 0.04 -0.80 -16.57
CA LEU A 70 0.67 -2.12 -16.76
C LEU A 70 1.14 -2.36 -18.21
N LYS A 71 0.50 -1.73 -19.18
CA LYS A 71 0.83 -1.83 -20.59
C LYS A 71 2.05 -0.98 -20.99
N ASN A 72 2.32 0.09 -20.25
CA ASN A 72 3.32 1.09 -20.57
C ASN A 72 4.59 1.01 -19.72
N VAL A 73 4.61 0.24 -18.63
CA VAL A 73 5.81 0.03 -17.81
C VAL A 73 6.23 -1.43 -17.80
N SER A 74 7.53 -1.69 -17.65
CA SER A 74 8.11 -3.04 -17.55
C SER A 74 8.42 -3.45 -16.10
N ILE A 75 8.50 -2.48 -15.18
CA ILE A 75 8.79 -2.74 -13.77
C ILE A 75 7.59 -3.30 -13.02
N PRO A 76 7.81 -4.15 -11.99
CA PRO A 76 6.73 -4.71 -11.20
C PRO A 76 5.85 -3.64 -10.57
N VAL A 77 4.54 -3.84 -10.66
CA VAL A 77 3.51 -2.95 -10.06
C VAL A 77 2.84 -3.69 -8.91
N GLN A 78 2.74 -3.06 -7.74
CA GLN A 78 1.93 -3.52 -6.63
C GLN A 78 0.76 -2.58 -6.40
N ILE A 79 -0.39 -3.09 -5.95
CA ILE A 79 -1.61 -2.28 -5.78
C ILE A 79 -2.30 -2.55 -4.45
N GLY A 80 -2.78 -1.47 -3.82
CA GLY A 80 -3.69 -1.50 -2.68
C GLY A 80 -4.94 -0.66 -2.98
N GLY A 81 -5.90 -0.73 -2.07
CA GLY A 81 -7.18 -0.01 -2.19
C GLY A 81 -8.32 -0.91 -2.68
N GLY A 82 -9.37 -1.02 -1.88
CA GLY A 82 -10.64 -1.65 -2.25
C GLY A 82 -10.68 -3.16 -2.41
N LEU A 83 -9.57 -3.87 -2.24
CA LEU A 83 -9.51 -5.32 -2.40
C LEU A 83 -10.17 -6.01 -1.20
N ARG A 84 -11.41 -6.49 -1.38
CA ARG A 84 -12.25 -7.02 -0.29
C ARG A 84 -12.61 -8.49 -0.45
N THR A 85 -12.55 -9.03 -1.67
CA THR A 85 -12.93 -10.39 -2.01
C THR A 85 -11.78 -11.17 -2.66
N GLU A 86 -11.90 -12.50 -2.71
CA GLU A 86 -10.97 -13.33 -3.48
C GLU A 86 -11.00 -12.95 -4.96
N GLU A 87 -12.18 -12.64 -5.51
CA GLU A 87 -12.35 -12.25 -6.90
C GLU A 87 -11.58 -10.95 -7.24
N ASP A 88 -11.60 -9.95 -6.36
CA ASP A 88 -10.84 -8.71 -6.57
C ASP A 88 -9.35 -9.00 -6.73
N ILE A 89 -8.83 -9.89 -5.89
CA ILE A 89 -7.41 -10.28 -5.91
C ILE A 89 -7.08 -11.08 -7.18
N ASP A 90 -7.96 -12.02 -7.55
CA ASP A 90 -7.80 -12.82 -8.77
C ASP A 90 -7.78 -11.93 -10.01
N ILE A 91 -8.68 -10.95 -10.09
CA ILE A 91 -8.74 -9.98 -11.19
C ILE A 91 -7.43 -9.17 -11.28
N MET A 92 -6.96 -8.61 -10.17
CA MET A 92 -5.75 -7.78 -10.19
C MET A 92 -4.51 -8.58 -10.57
N LEU A 93 -4.34 -9.78 -10.04
CA LEU A 93 -3.21 -10.64 -10.38
C LEU A 93 -3.29 -11.14 -11.84
N ALA A 94 -4.50 -11.45 -12.33
CA ALA A 94 -4.72 -11.82 -13.72
C ALA A 94 -4.47 -10.66 -14.72
N LEU A 95 -4.66 -9.41 -14.30
CA LEU A 95 -4.31 -8.21 -15.07
C LEU A 95 -2.80 -8.03 -15.23
N GLY A 96 -1.98 -8.70 -14.42
CA GLY A 96 -0.51 -8.60 -14.46
C GLY A 96 0.09 -7.78 -13.31
N VAL A 97 -0.70 -7.40 -12.31
CA VAL A 97 -0.16 -6.80 -11.08
C VAL A 97 0.74 -7.82 -10.38
N SER A 98 1.93 -7.41 -9.98
CA SER A 98 2.91 -8.31 -9.37
C SER A 98 2.59 -8.69 -7.92
N ALA A 99 1.88 -7.83 -7.22
CA ALA A 99 1.43 -8.07 -5.85
C ALA A 99 0.25 -7.17 -5.48
N VAL A 100 -0.59 -7.64 -4.57
CA VAL A 100 -1.72 -6.93 -4.00
C VAL A 100 -1.48 -6.63 -2.52
N ILE A 101 -1.95 -5.47 -2.05
CA ILE A 101 -1.86 -5.08 -0.65
C ILE A 101 -3.25 -5.20 -0.03
N VAL A 102 -3.36 -5.99 1.04
CA VAL A 102 -4.59 -6.25 1.77
C VAL A 102 -4.48 -5.72 3.20
N GLY A 103 -5.38 -4.82 3.58
CA GLY A 103 -5.48 -4.26 4.94
C GLY A 103 -6.79 -4.67 5.62
N THR A 104 -7.89 -4.03 5.28
CA THR A 104 -9.23 -4.29 5.85
C THR A 104 -9.64 -5.76 5.78
N MET A 105 -9.38 -6.44 4.64
CA MET A 105 -9.64 -7.87 4.49
C MET A 105 -8.93 -8.71 5.56
N ALA A 106 -7.68 -8.38 5.88
CA ALA A 106 -6.90 -9.13 6.86
C ALA A 106 -7.49 -9.03 8.29
N VAL A 107 -8.26 -7.98 8.56
CA VAL A 107 -8.97 -7.79 9.84
C VAL A 107 -10.36 -8.42 9.80
N LYS A 108 -11.19 -8.08 8.78
CA LYS A 108 -12.61 -8.44 8.73
C LYS A 108 -12.89 -9.82 8.13
N HIS A 109 -12.01 -10.30 7.23
CA HIS A 109 -12.17 -11.55 6.46
C HIS A 109 -10.89 -12.39 6.52
N SER A 110 -10.42 -12.68 7.74
CA SER A 110 -9.16 -13.41 7.94
C SER A 110 -9.18 -14.82 7.34
N ASP A 111 -10.31 -15.48 7.33
CA ASP A 111 -10.51 -16.80 6.70
C ASP A 111 -10.33 -16.77 5.18
N VAL A 112 -10.76 -15.69 4.52
CA VAL A 112 -10.53 -15.48 3.08
C VAL A 112 -9.03 -15.28 2.83
N LEU A 113 -8.37 -14.44 3.62
CA LEU A 113 -6.93 -14.22 3.45
C LEU A 113 -6.10 -15.50 3.71
N GLU A 114 -6.48 -16.32 4.68
CA GLU A 114 -5.84 -17.62 4.92
C GLU A 114 -5.98 -18.58 3.72
N LYS A 115 -7.13 -18.57 3.03
CA LYS A 115 -7.32 -19.33 1.78
C LYS A 115 -6.45 -18.78 0.65
N LEU A 116 -6.41 -17.46 0.51
CA LEU A 116 -5.60 -16.79 -0.50
C LEU A 116 -4.10 -17.08 -0.33
N LEU A 117 -3.58 -17.14 0.90
CA LEU A 117 -2.19 -17.48 1.19
C LEU A 117 -1.84 -18.94 0.88
N LYS A 118 -2.84 -19.82 0.70
CA LYS A 118 -2.63 -21.19 0.16
C LYS A 118 -2.60 -21.21 -1.37
N LYS A 119 -3.29 -20.25 -2.02
CA LYS A 119 -3.39 -20.13 -3.48
C LYS A 119 -2.24 -19.31 -4.06
N TYR A 120 -1.86 -18.25 -3.36
CA TYR A 120 -0.85 -17.29 -3.77
C TYR A 120 0.33 -17.25 -2.80
N THR A 121 1.47 -16.81 -3.28
CA THR A 121 2.68 -16.70 -2.47
C THR A 121 2.65 -15.45 -1.57
N GLY A 122 3.38 -15.47 -0.46
CA GLY A 122 3.57 -14.28 0.39
C GLY A 122 4.40 -13.15 -0.26
N GLU A 123 4.85 -13.32 -1.51
CA GLU A 123 5.41 -12.23 -2.32
C GLU A 123 4.33 -11.56 -3.19
N GLN A 124 3.24 -12.28 -3.51
CA GLN A 124 2.10 -11.75 -4.27
C GLN A 124 1.06 -11.09 -3.36
N ILE A 125 0.98 -11.52 -2.10
CA ILE A 125 0.09 -10.90 -1.11
C ILE A 125 0.94 -10.19 -0.07
N ILE A 126 0.74 -8.88 0.05
CA ILE A 126 1.44 -7.99 0.97
C ILE A 126 0.43 -7.54 2.02
N LEU A 127 0.80 -7.53 3.28
CA LEU A 127 -0.05 -7.00 4.34
C LEU A 127 0.04 -5.47 4.37
N GLY A 128 -1.09 -4.79 4.30
CA GLY A 128 -1.22 -3.36 4.59
C GLY A 128 -1.52 -3.15 6.07
N ILE A 129 -0.71 -2.36 6.75
CA ILE A 129 -0.95 -1.95 8.14
C ILE A 129 -0.93 -0.44 8.20
N ASP A 130 -2.10 0.14 8.26
CA ASP A 130 -2.29 1.55 8.53
C ASP A 130 -2.43 1.71 10.04
N SER A 131 -1.44 2.35 10.67
CA SER A 131 -1.34 2.44 12.14
C SER A 131 -1.62 3.85 12.63
N ARG A 132 -2.49 3.97 13.64
CA ARG A 132 -2.69 5.19 14.42
C ARG A 132 -2.55 4.84 15.89
N ASN A 133 -1.62 5.51 16.57
CA ASN A 133 -1.32 5.22 17.99
C ASN A 133 -1.02 3.72 18.24
N ARG A 134 -0.27 3.07 17.36
CA ARG A 134 0.12 1.65 17.44
C ARG A 134 -1.05 0.66 17.30
N LYS A 135 -2.20 1.13 16.83
CA LYS A 135 -3.39 0.30 16.56
C LYS A 135 -3.71 0.33 15.08
N VAL A 136 -4.15 -0.81 14.56
CA VAL A 136 -4.54 -0.97 13.16
C VAL A 136 -5.81 -0.20 12.86
N SER A 137 -5.79 0.59 11.79
CA SER A 137 -6.96 1.27 11.23
C SER A 137 -7.39 0.59 9.93
N ILE A 138 -8.66 0.63 9.62
CA ILE A 138 -9.27 -0.01 8.46
C ILE A 138 -10.26 0.94 7.77
N GLU A 139 -10.87 0.50 6.65
CA GLU A 139 -11.90 1.23 5.90
C GLU A 139 -11.41 2.61 5.42
N GLY A 140 -10.18 2.69 4.88
CA GLY A 140 -9.60 3.97 4.48
C GLY A 140 -9.44 4.93 5.67
N TRP A 141 -8.97 4.39 6.80
CA TRP A 141 -8.67 5.08 8.07
C TRP A 141 -9.88 5.60 8.85
N LYS A 142 -11.09 5.23 8.43
CA LYS A 142 -12.35 5.67 9.07
C LYS A 142 -12.66 4.93 10.37
N GLU A 143 -12.16 3.70 10.50
CA GLU A 143 -12.40 2.84 11.65
C GLU A 143 -11.08 2.47 12.32
N SER A 144 -10.96 2.71 13.63
CA SER A 144 -9.83 2.27 14.44
C SER A 144 -10.18 0.98 15.17
N THR A 145 -9.24 0.05 15.23
CA THR A 145 -9.40 -1.21 15.96
C THR A 145 -8.60 -1.17 17.28
N GLU A 146 -8.82 -2.17 18.15
CA GLU A 146 -7.99 -2.40 19.33
C GLU A 146 -6.77 -3.31 19.04
N ILE A 147 -6.56 -3.69 17.79
CA ILE A 147 -5.50 -4.62 17.37
C ILE A 147 -4.17 -3.86 17.31
N GLN A 148 -3.19 -4.33 18.07
CA GLN A 148 -1.83 -3.79 18.01
C GLN A 148 -1.13 -4.18 16.71
N ASP A 149 -0.50 -3.22 16.06
CA ASP A 149 0.10 -3.36 14.74
C ASP A 149 1.17 -4.47 14.66
N VAL A 150 2.12 -4.54 15.59
CA VAL A 150 3.15 -5.59 15.64
C VAL A 150 2.55 -6.97 15.86
N LYS A 151 1.56 -7.09 16.76
CA LYS A 151 0.88 -8.38 17.00
C LYS A 151 0.13 -8.85 15.76
N PHE A 152 -0.48 -7.92 15.05
CA PHE A 152 -1.16 -8.20 13.80
C PHE A 152 -0.20 -8.68 12.72
N ALA A 153 0.93 -8.00 12.55
CA ALA A 153 1.97 -8.40 11.63
C ALA A 153 2.52 -9.80 11.95
N LEU A 154 2.78 -10.10 13.22
CA LEU A 154 3.26 -11.43 13.67
C LEU A 154 2.26 -12.55 13.36
N ARG A 155 0.96 -12.31 13.59
CA ARG A 155 -0.09 -13.27 13.22
C ARG A 155 0.02 -13.64 11.76
N TRP A 156 0.08 -12.66 10.87
CA TRP A 156 0.09 -12.89 9.43
C TRP A 156 1.45 -13.40 8.90
N LYS A 157 2.56 -13.04 9.55
CA LYS A 157 3.85 -13.67 9.28
C LYS A 157 3.76 -15.19 9.44
N ASN A 158 3.15 -15.65 10.54
CA ASN A 158 2.99 -17.08 10.81
C ASN A 158 2.08 -17.78 9.78
N SER A 159 1.19 -17.04 9.13
CA SER A 159 0.34 -17.54 8.04
C SER A 159 1.02 -17.47 6.66
N GLY A 160 2.25 -16.94 6.54
CA GLY A 160 3.04 -16.95 5.30
C GLY A 160 3.27 -15.59 4.64
N ILE A 161 2.78 -14.48 5.21
CA ILE A 161 3.10 -13.12 4.75
C ILE A 161 4.60 -12.88 4.93
N LYS A 162 5.23 -12.23 3.93
CA LYS A 162 6.66 -11.92 3.91
C LYS A 162 6.97 -10.42 3.92
N ARG A 163 5.98 -9.59 3.56
CA ARG A 163 6.14 -8.14 3.40
C ARG A 163 4.97 -7.38 3.98
N VAL A 164 5.26 -6.24 4.57
CA VAL A 164 4.27 -5.30 5.10
C VAL A 164 4.49 -3.93 4.47
N VAL A 165 3.43 -3.29 4.02
CA VAL A 165 3.38 -1.84 3.84
C VAL A 165 2.87 -1.26 5.14
N PHE A 166 3.72 -0.54 5.85
CA PHE A 166 3.40 0.07 7.14
C PHE A 166 3.26 1.59 6.97
N THR A 167 2.05 2.10 7.19
CA THR A 167 1.73 3.52 7.12
C THR A 167 1.46 4.06 8.52
N ASP A 168 2.25 5.06 8.95
CA ASP A 168 1.88 5.88 10.10
C ASP A 168 0.92 6.97 9.63
N ILE A 169 -0.39 6.79 9.92
CA ILE A 169 -1.46 7.70 9.47
C ILE A 169 -1.25 9.11 10.02
N SER A 170 -0.70 9.25 11.25
CA SER A 170 -0.51 10.55 11.88
C SER A 170 0.54 11.41 11.16
N ARG A 171 1.37 10.79 10.34
CA ARG A 171 2.43 11.43 9.57
C ARG A 171 2.14 11.53 8.08
N ASP A 172 1.20 10.72 7.58
CA ASP A 172 0.90 10.70 6.14
C ASP A 172 0.37 12.07 5.67
N GLY A 173 0.98 12.57 4.58
CA GLY A 173 0.68 13.89 4.04
C GLY A 173 1.22 15.09 4.85
N MET A 174 1.81 14.87 6.04
CA MET A 174 2.26 15.94 6.94
C MET A 174 3.69 16.41 6.67
N LEU A 175 4.45 15.72 5.82
CA LEU A 175 5.85 16.05 5.50
C LEU A 175 6.73 16.22 6.77
N SER A 176 6.48 15.43 7.80
CA SER A 176 7.09 15.55 9.13
C SER A 176 8.16 14.48 9.43
N GLY A 177 8.61 13.77 8.39
CA GLY A 177 9.52 12.63 8.48
C GLY A 177 8.83 11.33 8.89
N PRO A 178 9.43 10.17 8.58
CA PRO A 178 8.89 8.84 8.92
C PRO A 178 8.96 8.56 10.42
N ASN A 179 8.14 7.63 10.90
CA ASN A 179 8.19 7.15 12.28
C ASN A 179 9.24 6.03 12.41
N LEU A 180 10.53 6.42 12.50
CA LEU A 180 11.64 5.47 12.57
C LEU A 180 11.53 4.50 13.74
N ALA A 181 11.03 4.96 14.90
CA ALA A 181 10.88 4.10 16.08
C ALA A 181 9.87 2.98 15.83
N ALA A 182 8.70 3.32 15.27
CA ALA A 182 7.68 2.33 14.95
C ALA A 182 8.10 1.37 13.84
N LEU A 183 8.81 1.87 12.82
CA LEU A 183 9.36 1.05 11.73
C LEU A 183 10.41 0.06 12.23
N ARG A 184 11.34 0.53 13.07
CA ARG A 184 12.36 -0.33 13.70
C ARG A 184 11.72 -1.41 14.56
N GLU A 185 10.79 -1.04 15.43
CA GLU A 185 10.08 -1.99 16.28
C GLU A 185 9.35 -3.04 15.44
N MET A 186 8.66 -2.62 14.37
CA MET A 186 8.00 -3.53 13.44
C MET A 186 8.99 -4.51 12.81
N ALA A 187 10.12 -4.01 12.30
CA ALA A 187 11.13 -4.83 11.65
C ALA A 187 11.80 -5.82 12.62
N GLU A 188 12.24 -5.35 13.78
CA GLU A 188 12.96 -6.15 14.77
C GLU A 188 12.09 -7.27 15.36
N HIS A 189 10.85 -6.95 15.73
CA HIS A 189 9.95 -7.95 16.32
C HIS A 189 9.39 -8.94 15.31
N THR A 190 9.18 -8.50 14.08
CA THR A 190 8.56 -9.38 13.08
C THR A 190 9.56 -10.07 12.16
N GLY A 191 10.70 -9.44 11.86
CA GLY A 191 11.63 -9.89 10.82
C GLY A 191 11.03 -9.90 9.41
N LEU A 192 9.90 -9.21 9.19
CA LEU A 192 9.29 -9.02 7.88
C LEU A 192 10.03 -7.96 7.08
N LYS A 193 9.91 -8.00 5.75
CA LYS A 193 10.34 -6.89 4.89
C LYS A 193 9.33 -5.74 5.04
N ILE A 194 9.79 -4.61 5.54
CA ILE A 194 8.93 -3.44 5.78
C ILE A 194 9.09 -2.44 4.63
N VAL A 195 7.96 -2.03 4.06
CA VAL A 195 7.85 -0.86 3.18
C VAL A 195 7.32 0.28 4.04
N ALA A 196 8.19 1.26 4.32
CA ALA A 196 7.83 2.44 5.09
C ALA A 196 6.94 3.36 4.26
N SER A 197 5.84 3.84 4.86
CA SER A 197 4.90 4.79 4.28
C SER A 197 4.46 5.82 5.32
N GLY A 198 4.14 7.03 4.83
CA GLY A 198 3.74 8.17 5.66
C GLY A 198 4.90 9.03 6.13
N GLY A 199 4.77 10.33 5.91
CA GLY A 199 5.66 11.39 6.43
C GLY A 199 6.93 11.67 5.66
N ILE A 200 7.39 10.79 4.79
CA ILE A 200 8.65 10.98 4.03
C ILE A 200 8.54 12.23 3.15
N SER A 201 9.48 13.15 3.30
CA SER A 201 9.43 14.47 2.66
C SER A 201 10.78 14.95 2.10
N SER A 202 11.88 14.33 2.50
CA SER A 202 13.23 14.79 2.17
C SER A 202 14.17 13.63 1.84
N ILE A 203 15.30 13.96 1.23
CA ILE A 203 16.41 13.00 1.03
C ILE A 203 16.98 12.56 2.38
N ASP A 204 17.05 13.46 3.35
CA ASP A 204 17.51 13.14 4.70
C ASP A 204 16.66 12.08 5.38
N ASP A 205 15.33 12.11 5.17
CA ASP A 205 14.44 11.05 5.66
C ASP A 205 14.77 9.69 5.04
N LEU A 206 15.10 9.68 3.75
CA LEU A 206 15.51 8.45 3.05
C LEU A 206 16.85 7.92 3.56
N GLU A 207 17.81 8.81 3.87
CA GLU A 207 19.10 8.43 4.46
C GLU A 207 18.92 7.86 5.87
N GLN A 208 18.05 8.46 6.69
CA GLN A 208 17.69 7.95 8.01
C GLN A 208 17.05 6.56 7.92
N LEU A 209 16.11 6.35 6.99
CA LEU A 209 15.49 5.05 6.74
C LEU A 209 16.47 3.99 6.25
N LYS A 210 17.49 4.39 5.46
CA LYS A 210 18.52 3.48 4.99
C LYS A 210 19.43 2.99 6.11
N ASN A 211 19.65 3.82 7.13
CA ASN A 211 20.56 3.57 8.24
C ASN A 211 19.84 3.02 9.50
N SER A 212 18.54 2.90 9.45
CA SER A 212 17.71 2.34 10.53
C SER A 212 17.47 0.84 10.33
#